data_c23a423d500d4e96380527acc03bd404
#
_entry.id   c23a423d500d4e96380527acc03bd404
#
_cell.length_a   1.000
_cell.length_b   1.000
_cell.length_c   1.000
_cell.angle_alpha   90.00
_cell.angle_beta   90.00
_cell.angle_gamma   90.00
#
_symmetry.space_group_name_H-M   'P 1'
#
loop_
_entity.id
_entity.type
_entity.pdbx_description
1 polymer ?
#
loop_
_entity_poly.entity_id
_entity_poly.type
_entity_poly.pdbx_seq_one_letter_code
_entity_poly.pdbx_strand_id
1 'polypeptide(L)'
;MKKNLSFAMMLFAFAFTAQAANEVTADCGSQVTITATPKEGHHFVRWNDNNTDNPRIVDVTADATYTAYFAPNKHTITWLNWDNSELYKAEFDYGTTPVYGGAVPTKPADAQYTYTFDSWSPNIHPVQGDDVYTAVFSKTVNQYTVTFKNWDGAVLQSTSVAYGDMPSYTGAIPTKPTTDQYTYTFSGWDTEIASVTGDVVYTAQFDAIVNKYTITFNNWDGTTLATYEVEYGQTPVYAGELPTKTSTDEYTYTFSGWTPAIVPVTGDATYTATFSTDVNSYTITLNAENGTVTGAGTYTYGTSANITAIPADCYHFVQWSDGDTNASRTIVVTVDITLTAIFEINTYTIKVESADETQGSVSVSK
;
A
#
# COMPACT_ATOMS: atom_id res chain seq x y z
N MET A 1 10.45 49.07 30.60
CA MET A 1 11.59 50.01 30.60
C MET A 1 11.51 50.83 29.32
N LYS A 2 11.11 52.08 29.45
CA LYS A 2 11.04 53.05 28.34
C LYS A 2 12.47 53.55 28.07
N LYS A 3 13.01 53.25 26.87
CA LYS A 3 14.27 53.88 26.40
C LYS A 3 13.90 55.17 25.65
N ASN A 4 14.17 56.29 26.25
CA ASN A 4 14.15 57.59 25.61
C ASN A 4 15.27 57.65 24.55
N LEU A 5 14.87 57.77 23.28
CA LEU A 5 15.80 58.08 22.20
C LEU A 5 15.92 59.63 22.17
N SER A 6 17.05 60.14 22.68
CA SER A 6 17.41 61.56 22.58
C SER A 6 17.86 61.86 21.16
N PHE A 7 17.09 62.67 20.42
CA PHE A 7 17.44 63.17 19.10
C PHE A 7 18.47 64.29 19.29
N ALA A 8 19.75 64.02 19.11
CA ALA A 8 20.78 65.02 19.05
C ALA A 8 20.67 65.73 17.71
N MET A 9 20.13 66.98 17.76
CA MET A 9 20.13 67.92 16.65
C MET A 9 21.61 68.38 16.43
N MET A 10 22.27 67.81 15.47
CA MET A 10 23.63 68.19 15.11
C MET A 10 23.56 69.47 14.30
N LEU A 11 23.83 70.61 15.01
CA LEU A 11 23.95 71.90 14.38
C LEU A 11 25.26 71.93 13.59
N PHE A 12 25.19 71.72 12.30
CA PHE A 12 26.34 71.94 11.41
C PHE A 12 26.60 73.45 11.33
N ALA A 13 27.61 73.92 12.06
CA ALA A 13 28.16 75.24 11.85
C ALA A 13 28.92 75.24 10.52
N PHE A 14 28.34 75.79 9.50
CA PHE A 14 29.05 76.08 8.27
C PHE A 14 30.07 77.17 8.57
N ALA A 15 31.39 76.84 8.49
CA ALA A 15 32.46 77.79 8.47
C ALA A 15 32.36 78.55 7.13
N PHE A 16 31.84 79.76 7.18
CA PHE A 16 31.94 80.72 6.08
C PHE A 16 33.40 81.17 5.94
N THR A 17 34.14 80.69 4.93
CA THR A 17 35.32 81.36 4.46
C THR A 17 34.88 82.67 3.84
N ALA A 18 35.19 83.77 4.45
CA ALA A 18 34.96 85.10 3.86
C ALA A 18 35.64 85.18 2.52
N GLN A 19 34.88 85.22 1.43
CA GLN A 19 35.41 85.54 0.12
C GLN A 19 35.69 87.03 0.13
N ALA A 20 36.88 87.48 -0.41
CA ALA A 20 37.31 88.88 -0.50
C ALA A 20 36.11 89.70 -1.05
N ALA A 21 35.77 90.75 -0.31
CA ALA A 21 34.72 91.67 -0.80
C ALA A 21 35.28 92.39 -2.04
N ASN A 22 34.48 92.38 -3.11
CA ASN A 22 34.77 93.19 -4.31
C ASN A 22 34.34 94.62 -3.93
N GLU A 23 35.26 95.48 -3.69
CA GLU A 23 35.00 96.91 -3.42
C GLU A 23 35.10 97.69 -4.71
N VAL A 24 34.19 98.64 -4.88
CA VAL A 24 34.26 99.63 -5.94
C VAL A 24 34.05 101.00 -5.34
N THR A 25 34.89 101.96 -5.75
CA THR A 25 34.76 103.40 -5.42
C THR A 25 34.01 104.07 -6.58
N ALA A 26 32.98 104.81 -6.29
CA ALA A 26 32.13 105.47 -7.29
C ALA A 26 31.70 106.85 -6.79
N ASP A 27 31.47 107.79 -7.67
CA ASP A 27 31.07 109.19 -7.34
C ASP A 27 29.64 109.24 -6.74
N CYS A 28 29.42 110.13 -5.79
CA CYS A 28 28.11 110.38 -5.23
C CYS A 28 27.08 110.76 -6.35
N GLY A 29 25.96 110.06 -6.41
CA GLY A 29 24.95 110.23 -7.42
C GLY A 29 25.15 109.37 -8.67
N SER A 30 26.23 108.58 -8.74
CA SER A 30 26.42 107.55 -9.78
C SER A 30 25.64 106.27 -9.50
N GLN A 31 25.57 105.38 -10.48
CA GLN A 31 25.00 104.08 -10.33
C GLN A 31 26.00 102.96 -10.48
N VAL A 32 25.91 101.96 -9.62
CA VAL A 32 26.78 100.79 -9.67
C VAL A 32 25.91 99.57 -9.83
N THR A 33 26.29 98.66 -10.72
CA THR A 33 25.63 97.36 -10.91
C THR A 33 26.36 96.33 -10.03
N ILE A 34 25.60 95.68 -9.12
CA ILE A 34 26.11 94.57 -8.34
C ILE A 34 25.50 93.27 -8.83
N THR A 35 26.31 92.23 -8.94
CA THR A 35 25.84 90.91 -9.44
C THR A 35 26.29 89.80 -8.44
N ALA A 36 25.32 89.02 -8.06
CA ALA A 36 25.57 87.79 -7.29
C ALA A 36 25.65 86.58 -8.22
N THR A 37 26.77 85.89 -8.26
CA THR A 37 26.98 84.69 -9.07
C THR A 37 26.94 83.45 -8.19
N PRO A 38 25.84 82.66 -8.28
CA PRO A 38 25.76 81.41 -7.51
C PRO A 38 26.84 80.39 -7.95
N LYS A 39 27.31 79.60 -7.02
CA LYS A 39 28.11 78.41 -7.34
C LYS A 39 27.16 77.34 -7.92
N GLU A 40 27.76 76.34 -8.53
CA GLU A 40 27.01 75.16 -9.03
C GLU A 40 26.05 74.60 -7.96
N GLY A 41 24.86 74.26 -8.36
CA GLY A 41 23.84 73.73 -7.50
C GLY A 41 23.16 74.70 -6.54
N HIS A 42 23.45 76.03 -6.65
CA HIS A 42 22.86 77.04 -5.81
C HIS A 42 22.18 78.15 -6.68
N HIS A 43 21.25 78.84 -6.05
CA HIS A 43 20.64 80.02 -6.66
C HIS A 43 20.75 81.21 -5.72
N PHE A 44 20.76 82.38 -6.30
CA PHE A 44 20.65 83.65 -5.54
C PHE A 44 19.23 83.75 -4.95
N VAL A 45 19.15 84.11 -3.69
CA VAL A 45 17.89 84.29 -2.98
C VAL A 45 17.55 85.78 -2.81
N ARG A 46 18.45 86.54 -2.24
CA ARG A 46 18.24 87.95 -1.96
C ARG A 46 19.54 88.65 -1.52
N TRP A 47 19.56 89.93 -1.56
CA TRP A 47 20.50 90.74 -0.85
C TRP A 47 20.14 90.94 0.62
N ASN A 48 21.05 91.48 1.45
CA ASN A 48 20.87 91.71 2.88
C ASN A 48 19.74 92.73 3.22
N ASP A 49 19.35 93.56 2.26
CA ASP A 49 18.21 94.49 2.35
C ASP A 49 16.89 93.92 1.81
N ASN A 50 16.83 92.63 1.63
CA ASN A 50 15.70 91.88 1.07
C ASN A 50 15.36 92.09 -0.40
N ASN A 51 16.21 92.86 -1.16
CA ASN A 51 16.03 92.98 -2.61
C ASN A 51 16.37 91.67 -3.27
N THR A 52 15.57 91.28 -4.29
CA THR A 52 15.71 90.04 -5.06
C THR A 52 16.22 90.19 -6.47
N ASP A 53 16.48 91.43 -6.90
CA ASP A 53 17.00 91.72 -8.23
C ASP A 53 18.46 91.24 -8.35
N ASN A 54 18.81 90.56 -9.42
CA ASN A 54 20.15 90.09 -9.70
C ASN A 54 20.37 89.90 -11.21
N PRO A 55 21.22 90.75 -11.88
CA PRO A 55 21.97 91.91 -11.36
C PRO A 55 21.07 93.04 -10.87
N ARG A 56 21.58 93.83 -9.93
CA ARG A 56 20.88 94.94 -9.30
C ARG A 56 21.65 96.25 -9.52
N ILE A 57 20.95 97.34 -9.82
CA ILE A 57 21.49 98.68 -9.90
C ILE A 57 21.24 99.35 -8.55
N VAL A 58 22.29 99.99 -7.98
CA VAL A 58 22.20 100.68 -6.73
C VAL A 58 22.71 102.10 -6.93
N ASP A 59 22.06 103.12 -6.37
CA ASP A 59 22.46 104.53 -6.37
C ASP A 59 23.51 104.76 -5.27
N VAL A 60 24.59 105.41 -5.59
CA VAL A 60 25.64 105.68 -4.66
C VAL A 60 25.36 106.99 -3.93
N THR A 61 24.85 106.88 -2.67
CA THR A 61 24.52 108.01 -1.84
C THR A 61 25.34 108.03 -0.54
N ALA A 62 25.92 106.93 -0.14
CA ALA A 62 26.77 106.72 1.00
C ALA A 62 27.52 105.39 0.91
N ASP A 63 28.51 105.16 1.77
CA ASP A 63 29.13 103.84 1.94
C ASP A 63 28.07 102.77 2.27
N ALA A 64 28.03 101.65 1.52
CA ALA A 64 27.11 100.62 1.72
C ALA A 64 27.72 99.24 1.46
N THR A 65 27.35 98.24 2.23
CA THR A 65 27.71 96.83 2.05
C THR A 65 26.51 96.00 1.68
N TYR A 66 26.56 95.36 0.51
CA TYR A 66 25.58 94.45 0.05
C TYR A 66 26.05 92.99 0.19
N THR A 67 25.35 92.18 0.95
CA THR A 67 25.64 90.76 1.15
C THR A 67 24.62 89.89 0.38
N ALA A 68 25.06 89.06 -0.54
CA ALA A 68 24.23 88.12 -1.27
C ALA A 68 23.97 86.85 -0.45
N TYR A 69 22.73 86.42 -0.38
CA TYR A 69 22.35 85.13 0.20
C TYR A 69 21.99 84.16 -0.92
N PHE A 70 22.50 82.96 -0.77
CA PHE A 70 22.26 81.84 -1.72
C PHE A 70 21.62 80.67 -0.97
N ALA A 71 20.85 79.88 -1.71
CA ALA A 71 20.28 78.61 -1.23
C ALA A 71 20.64 77.48 -2.22
N PRO A 72 20.72 76.26 -1.77
CA PRO A 72 20.86 75.11 -2.66
C PRO A 72 19.61 74.97 -3.54
N ASN A 73 19.85 74.52 -4.77
CA ASN A 73 18.74 74.15 -5.65
C ASN A 73 18.10 72.88 -5.12
N LYS A 74 16.75 72.81 -5.24
CA LYS A 74 15.99 71.63 -4.94
C LYS A 74 15.81 70.75 -6.15
N HIS A 75 15.95 69.48 -5.94
CA HIS A 75 15.78 68.45 -6.96
C HIS A 75 14.80 67.38 -6.49
N THR A 76 14.04 66.83 -7.40
CA THR A 76 13.08 65.81 -7.14
C THR A 76 13.72 64.45 -7.20
N ILE A 77 13.65 63.70 -6.12
CA ILE A 77 14.13 62.34 -6.07
C ILE A 77 12.89 61.41 -5.97
N THR A 78 12.84 60.40 -6.87
CA THR A 78 11.78 59.44 -6.96
C THR A 78 12.30 58.05 -6.68
N TRP A 79 11.63 57.31 -5.79
CA TRP A 79 11.91 55.89 -5.51
C TRP A 79 10.82 55.01 -6.11
N LEU A 80 11.21 54.05 -6.93
CA LEU A 80 10.34 53.12 -7.65
C LEU A 80 10.51 51.70 -7.09
N ASN A 81 9.42 50.94 -7.16
CA ASN A 81 9.48 49.49 -6.89
C ASN A 81 10.02 48.76 -8.15
N TRP A 82 10.18 47.43 -8.01
CA TRP A 82 10.63 46.52 -9.07
C TRP A 82 9.76 46.54 -10.34
N ASP A 83 8.49 46.95 -10.23
CA ASP A 83 7.50 47.06 -11.30
C ASP A 83 7.34 48.51 -11.82
N ASN A 84 8.25 49.41 -11.42
CA ASN A 84 8.24 50.85 -11.70
C ASN A 84 7.08 51.61 -11.06
N SER A 85 6.33 51.02 -10.12
CA SER A 85 5.38 51.79 -9.33
C SER A 85 6.11 52.76 -8.40
N GLU A 86 5.59 54.00 -8.26
CA GLU A 86 6.18 54.98 -7.35
C GLU A 86 5.94 54.59 -5.89
N LEU A 87 7.02 54.51 -5.13
CA LEU A 87 6.98 54.18 -3.69
C LEU A 87 7.07 55.46 -2.84
N TYR A 88 7.91 56.42 -3.27
CA TYR A 88 8.14 57.63 -2.52
C TYR A 88 8.73 58.68 -3.46
N LYS A 89 8.39 59.97 -3.20
CA LYS A 89 8.87 61.08 -3.96
C LYS A 89 9.03 62.28 -3.03
N ALA A 90 10.17 62.97 -3.06
CA ALA A 90 10.45 64.14 -2.27
C ALA A 90 11.50 65.03 -2.91
N GLU A 91 11.53 66.29 -2.47
CA GLU A 91 12.56 67.25 -2.87
C GLU A 91 13.72 67.24 -1.84
N PHE A 92 14.94 67.31 -2.35
CA PHE A 92 16.18 67.39 -1.58
C PHE A 92 17.05 68.51 -2.10
N ASP A 93 17.80 69.10 -1.20
CA ASP A 93 18.76 70.16 -1.55
C ASP A 93 19.97 69.56 -2.27
N TYR A 94 20.49 70.31 -3.29
CA TYR A 94 21.74 69.95 -3.97
C TYR A 94 22.89 69.62 -3.01
N GLY A 95 23.59 68.56 -3.27
CA GLY A 95 24.71 68.08 -2.48
C GLY A 95 24.33 67.28 -1.22
N THR A 96 23.04 67.19 -0.82
CA THR A 96 22.61 66.34 0.29
C THR A 96 22.43 64.90 -0.19
N THR A 97 22.65 63.93 0.68
CA THR A 97 22.35 62.53 0.36
C THR A 97 20.88 62.26 0.67
N PRO A 98 20.06 61.87 -0.34
CA PRO A 98 18.63 61.64 -0.11
C PRO A 98 18.39 60.39 0.72
N VAL A 99 17.38 60.45 1.55
CA VAL A 99 16.94 59.32 2.40
C VAL A 99 15.54 58.91 2.01
N TYR A 100 15.36 57.61 1.77
CA TYR A 100 14.07 57.04 1.50
C TYR A 100 13.19 57.13 2.75
N GLY A 101 12.02 57.75 2.61
CA GLY A 101 11.10 58.01 3.72
C GLY A 101 9.85 57.08 3.71
N GLY A 102 9.75 56.16 2.78
CA GLY A 102 8.64 55.21 2.64
C GLY A 102 8.78 53.92 3.45
N ALA A 103 7.82 53.05 3.31
CA ALA A 103 7.89 51.69 3.87
C ALA A 103 8.90 50.84 3.10
N VAL A 104 9.47 49.82 3.74
CA VAL A 104 10.41 48.89 3.10
C VAL A 104 9.76 48.30 1.84
N PRO A 105 10.41 48.40 0.67
CA PRO A 105 9.87 47.86 -0.57
C PRO A 105 9.61 46.36 -0.46
N THR A 106 8.54 45.90 -1.12
CA THR A 106 8.14 44.51 -1.15
C THR A 106 7.94 44.02 -2.57
N LYS A 107 8.32 42.77 -2.79
CA LYS A 107 8.04 42.04 -4.04
C LYS A 107 7.34 40.73 -3.66
N PRO A 108 6.14 40.44 -4.24
CA PRO A 108 5.46 39.19 -3.99
C PRO A 108 6.34 37.98 -4.34
N ALA A 109 6.29 36.94 -3.51
CA ALA A 109 6.88 35.66 -3.80
C ALA A 109 6.12 35.01 -5.00
N ASP A 110 6.83 34.25 -5.80
CA ASP A 110 6.28 33.32 -6.77
C ASP A 110 6.51 31.86 -6.34
N ALA A 111 6.15 30.89 -7.17
CA ALA A 111 6.34 29.49 -6.84
C ALA A 111 7.83 29.13 -6.63
N GLN A 112 8.74 29.80 -7.35
CA GLN A 112 10.15 29.48 -7.34
C GLN A 112 10.94 30.27 -6.30
N TYR A 113 10.59 31.54 -6.09
CA TYR A 113 11.40 32.46 -5.28
C TYR A 113 10.60 33.25 -4.26
N THR A 114 11.20 33.45 -3.11
CA THR A 114 10.85 34.52 -2.16
C THR A 114 11.87 35.65 -2.34
N TYR A 115 11.39 36.89 -2.29
CA TYR A 115 12.18 38.10 -2.54
C TYR A 115 12.32 38.91 -1.27
N THR A 116 13.53 39.41 -1.04
CA THR A 116 13.84 40.32 0.07
C THR A 116 14.48 41.57 -0.49
N PHE A 117 14.01 42.77 -0.06
CA PHE A 117 14.62 44.03 -0.45
C PHE A 117 16.12 44.02 -0.07
N ASP A 118 16.99 44.38 -0.99
CA ASP A 118 18.42 44.36 -0.85
C ASP A 118 19.00 45.80 -0.87
N SER A 119 18.74 46.53 -1.92
CA SER A 119 19.36 47.81 -2.17
C SER A 119 18.57 48.66 -3.16
N TRP A 120 19.07 49.85 -3.45
CA TRP A 120 18.58 50.73 -4.50
C TRP A 120 19.53 50.74 -5.69
N SER A 121 19.00 50.87 -6.90
CA SER A 121 19.74 50.99 -8.15
C SER A 121 19.31 52.28 -8.88
N PRO A 122 20.24 53.20 -9.23
CA PRO A 122 21.64 53.20 -8.86
C PRO A 122 21.85 53.31 -7.34
N ASN A 123 23.09 53.12 -6.87
CA ASN A 123 23.41 53.37 -5.48
C ASN A 123 23.12 54.85 -5.13
N ILE A 124 22.56 55.10 -3.93
CA ILE A 124 22.22 56.42 -3.47
C ILE A 124 23.51 57.25 -3.37
N HIS A 125 23.48 58.44 -3.97
CA HIS A 125 24.57 59.41 -3.99
C HIS A 125 24.06 60.81 -3.70
N PRO A 126 24.96 61.79 -3.40
CA PRO A 126 24.56 63.19 -3.21
C PRO A 126 23.84 63.76 -4.41
N VAL A 127 22.77 64.52 -4.16
CA VAL A 127 21.89 65.11 -5.17
C VAL A 127 22.66 66.11 -6.05
N GLN A 128 22.64 65.86 -7.37
CA GLN A 128 23.21 66.76 -8.41
C GLN A 128 22.17 67.19 -9.44
N GLY A 129 21.00 66.58 -9.42
CA GLY A 129 19.87 66.79 -10.28
C GLY A 129 18.68 65.91 -9.84
N ASP A 130 17.60 65.95 -10.64
CA ASP A 130 16.50 65.00 -10.45
C ASP A 130 17.01 63.57 -10.68
N ASP A 131 16.60 62.60 -9.84
CA ASP A 131 17.09 61.27 -9.93
C ASP A 131 16.02 60.22 -9.55
N VAL A 132 16.19 58.98 -10.00
CA VAL A 132 15.30 57.87 -9.82
C VAL A 132 16.08 56.65 -9.27
N TYR A 133 15.63 56.14 -8.15
CA TYR A 133 16.16 54.91 -7.52
C TYR A 133 15.14 53.81 -7.61
N THR A 134 15.50 52.66 -8.17
CA THR A 134 14.65 51.47 -8.26
C THR A 134 15.04 50.41 -7.23
N ALA A 135 14.09 49.84 -6.57
CA ALA A 135 14.30 48.78 -5.59
C ALA A 135 14.86 47.51 -6.21
N VAL A 136 15.98 47.01 -5.65
CA VAL A 136 16.63 45.76 -6.01
C VAL A 136 16.32 44.72 -4.95
N PHE A 137 16.06 43.48 -5.37
CA PHE A 137 15.71 42.40 -4.48
C PHE A 137 16.66 41.22 -4.66
N SER A 138 17.12 40.67 -3.53
CA SER A 138 17.70 39.33 -3.46
C SER A 138 16.61 38.29 -3.54
N LYS A 139 16.92 37.08 -4.02
CA LYS A 139 15.97 35.98 -4.16
C LYS A 139 16.49 34.71 -3.48
N THR A 140 15.58 34.01 -2.80
CA THR A 140 15.83 32.71 -2.17
C THR A 140 14.92 31.68 -2.82
N VAL A 141 15.45 30.50 -3.20
CA VAL A 141 14.66 29.40 -3.76
C VAL A 141 13.71 28.88 -2.69
N ASN A 142 12.46 28.78 -3.04
CA ASN A 142 11.42 28.24 -2.16
C ASN A 142 11.64 26.74 -1.89
N GLN A 143 11.33 26.33 -0.68
CA GLN A 143 11.38 24.96 -0.24
C GLN A 143 9.97 24.44 -0.07
N TYR A 144 9.74 23.19 -0.53
CA TYR A 144 8.46 22.53 -0.46
C TYR A 144 8.56 21.21 0.28
N THR A 145 7.49 20.85 0.95
CA THR A 145 7.41 19.59 1.69
C THR A 145 7.08 18.45 0.75
N VAL A 146 7.98 17.48 0.66
CA VAL A 146 7.76 16.21 -0.02
C VAL A 146 7.53 15.12 1.01
N THR A 147 6.38 14.45 0.94
CA THR A 147 5.99 13.41 1.89
C THR A 147 5.77 12.09 1.17
N PHE A 148 6.47 11.04 1.62
CA PHE A 148 6.24 9.66 1.20
C PHE A 148 5.43 8.94 2.27
N LYS A 149 4.32 8.33 1.88
CA LYS A 149 3.39 7.61 2.76
C LYS A 149 3.27 6.16 2.37
N ASN A 150 2.99 5.31 3.35
CA ASN A 150 2.60 3.93 3.10
C ASN A 150 1.12 3.85 2.67
N TRP A 151 0.67 2.67 2.24
CA TRP A 151 -0.70 2.37 1.81
C TRP A 151 -1.78 2.74 2.84
N ASP A 152 -1.45 2.74 4.14
CA ASP A 152 -2.33 3.06 5.27
C ASP A 152 -2.29 4.55 5.67
N GLY A 153 -1.53 5.37 4.93
CA GLY A 153 -1.34 6.78 5.21
C GLY A 153 -0.23 7.12 6.21
N ALA A 154 0.44 6.11 6.77
CA ALA A 154 1.59 6.32 7.65
C ALA A 154 2.71 7.04 6.91
N VAL A 155 3.28 8.07 7.51
CA VAL A 155 4.40 8.82 6.92
C VAL A 155 5.67 7.99 7.04
N LEU A 156 6.27 7.69 5.90
CA LEU A 156 7.54 6.97 5.79
C LEU A 156 8.73 7.93 5.77
N GLN A 157 8.58 9.06 5.07
CA GLN A 157 9.59 10.10 4.95
C GLN A 157 8.90 11.44 4.68
N SER A 158 9.42 12.52 5.30
CA SER A 158 9.00 13.89 4.98
C SER A 158 10.25 14.75 4.96
N THR A 159 10.50 15.44 3.85
CA THR A 159 11.71 16.25 3.63
C THR A 159 11.35 17.55 2.96
N SER A 160 12.17 18.58 3.21
CA SER A 160 12.11 19.85 2.51
C SER A 160 13.01 19.77 1.28
N VAL A 161 12.47 20.08 0.11
CA VAL A 161 13.15 19.99 -1.20
C VAL A 161 12.99 21.31 -1.93
N ALA A 162 14.07 21.82 -2.54
CA ALA A 162 14.03 23.09 -3.25
C ALA A 162 13.20 22.97 -4.54
N TYR A 163 12.53 24.06 -4.92
CA TYR A 163 11.82 24.15 -6.19
C TYR A 163 12.73 23.74 -7.36
N GLY A 164 12.24 22.86 -8.21
CA GLY A 164 12.96 22.34 -9.37
C GLY A 164 13.84 21.12 -9.11
N ASP A 165 14.15 20.81 -7.86
CA ASP A 165 14.93 19.62 -7.52
C ASP A 165 14.06 18.35 -7.58
N MET A 166 14.72 17.21 -7.86
CA MET A 166 14.09 15.89 -7.90
C MET A 166 14.12 15.29 -6.49
N PRO A 167 12.97 14.98 -5.87
CA PRO A 167 12.94 14.32 -4.58
C PRO A 167 13.31 12.84 -4.69
N SER A 168 13.81 12.25 -3.60
CA SER A 168 14.11 10.82 -3.52
C SER A 168 13.63 10.23 -2.21
N TYR A 169 13.12 9.01 -2.29
CA TYR A 169 12.85 8.19 -1.11
C TYR A 169 14.12 7.42 -0.73
N THR A 170 14.58 7.57 0.51
CA THR A 170 15.81 6.95 1.03
C THR A 170 15.54 5.97 2.17
N GLY A 171 14.27 5.75 2.52
CA GLY A 171 13.86 4.82 3.56
C GLY A 171 13.90 3.35 3.13
N ALA A 172 13.49 2.46 4.03
CA ALA A 172 13.31 1.04 3.72
C ALA A 172 12.17 0.86 2.71
N ILE A 173 12.25 -0.21 1.89
CA ILE A 173 11.18 -0.57 0.95
C ILE A 173 9.84 -0.63 1.70
N PRO A 174 8.80 0.07 1.25
CA PRO A 174 7.50 0.03 1.88
C PRO A 174 6.95 -1.40 1.92
N THR A 175 6.26 -1.74 3.00
CA THR A 175 5.66 -3.06 3.19
C THR A 175 4.17 -2.96 3.49
N LYS A 176 3.43 -3.96 3.02
CA LYS A 176 2.03 -4.17 3.35
C LYS A 176 1.89 -5.56 3.93
N PRO A 177 1.23 -5.74 5.11
CA PRO A 177 1.03 -7.04 5.71
C PRO A 177 0.31 -8.00 4.76
N THR A 178 0.77 -9.27 4.72
CA THR A 178 0.07 -10.33 4.01
C THR A 178 -1.27 -10.63 4.67
N THR A 179 -2.21 -11.12 3.88
CA THR A 179 -3.47 -11.69 4.35
C THR A 179 -3.51 -13.17 3.98
N ASP A 180 -4.52 -13.92 4.43
CA ASP A 180 -4.68 -15.31 3.99
C ASP A 180 -4.83 -15.39 2.47
N GLN A 181 -5.46 -14.40 1.85
CA GLN A 181 -5.72 -14.37 0.41
C GLN A 181 -4.55 -13.84 -0.42
N TYR A 182 -3.81 -12.83 0.07
CA TYR A 182 -2.81 -12.11 -0.72
C TYR A 182 -1.48 -11.92 -0.01
N THR A 183 -0.42 -12.08 -0.76
CA THR A 183 0.90 -11.51 -0.48
C THR A 183 1.09 -10.26 -1.33
N TYR A 184 1.69 -9.20 -0.74
CA TYR A 184 1.85 -7.90 -1.38
C TYR A 184 3.31 -7.58 -1.63
N THR A 185 3.60 -7.07 -2.83
CA THR A 185 4.94 -6.61 -3.21
C THR A 185 4.86 -5.14 -3.61
N PHE A 186 5.76 -4.31 -3.06
CA PHE A 186 5.84 -2.90 -3.42
C PHE A 186 6.08 -2.76 -4.94
N SER A 187 5.21 -2.03 -5.63
CA SER A 187 5.26 -1.83 -7.08
C SER A 187 5.62 -0.41 -7.50
N GLY A 188 5.72 0.52 -6.54
CA GLY A 188 6.07 1.91 -6.83
C GLY A 188 5.25 2.92 -6.04
N TRP A 189 5.22 4.14 -6.51
CA TRP A 189 4.43 5.22 -5.93
C TRP A 189 3.21 5.50 -6.81
N ASP A 190 2.14 6.05 -6.21
CA ASP A 190 0.86 6.35 -6.89
C ASP A 190 1.00 7.33 -8.07
N THR A 191 2.05 8.13 -8.06
CA THR A 191 2.43 9.04 -9.15
C THR A 191 3.92 8.95 -9.42
N GLU A 192 4.32 9.23 -10.66
CA GLU A 192 5.73 9.31 -11.02
C GLU A 192 6.42 10.43 -10.25
N ILE A 193 7.61 10.16 -9.73
CA ILE A 193 8.41 11.16 -9.02
C ILE A 193 8.89 12.21 -10.04
N ALA A 194 8.55 13.47 -9.78
CA ALA A 194 8.87 14.60 -10.65
C ALA A 194 9.55 15.73 -9.86
N SER A 195 10.16 16.69 -10.58
CA SER A 195 10.73 17.90 -9.99
C SER A 195 9.70 18.68 -9.19
N VAL A 196 10.09 19.13 -8.01
CA VAL A 196 9.23 19.80 -7.04
C VAL A 196 8.81 21.19 -7.55
N THR A 197 7.50 21.43 -7.60
CA THR A 197 6.90 22.72 -7.96
C THR A 197 5.94 23.26 -6.88
N GLY A 198 5.75 22.47 -5.82
CA GLY A 198 4.86 22.72 -4.68
C GLY A 198 4.94 21.55 -3.70
N ASP A 199 4.19 21.61 -2.60
CA ASP A 199 4.06 20.49 -1.67
C ASP A 199 3.46 19.27 -2.40
N VAL A 200 4.03 18.08 -2.17
CA VAL A 200 3.61 16.84 -2.85
C VAL A 200 3.64 15.65 -1.90
N VAL A 201 2.72 14.74 -2.13
CA VAL A 201 2.60 13.47 -1.39
C VAL A 201 2.65 12.33 -2.40
N TYR A 202 3.51 11.34 -2.13
CA TYR A 202 3.61 10.07 -2.85
C TYR A 202 3.13 8.95 -1.95
N THR A 203 2.21 8.11 -2.43
CA THR A 203 1.66 6.98 -1.67
C THR A 203 2.13 5.65 -2.26
N ALA A 204 2.65 4.75 -1.42
CA ALA A 204 3.14 3.44 -1.83
C ALA A 204 2.03 2.59 -2.45
N GLN A 205 2.30 1.99 -3.61
CA GLN A 205 1.45 1.05 -4.33
C GLN A 205 2.00 -0.36 -4.21
N PHE A 206 1.11 -1.36 -4.26
CA PHE A 206 1.45 -2.76 -4.08
C PHE A 206 0.72 -3.64 -5.08
N ASP A 207 1.46 -4.55 -5.68
CA ASP A 207 0.89 -5.66 -6.44
C ASP A 207 0.46 -6.75 -5.46
N ALA A 208 -0.73 -7.32 -5.68
CA ALA A 208 -1.28 -8.40 -4.89
C ALA A 208 -1.13 -9.72 -5.66
N ILE A 209 -0.51 -10.72 -5.02
CA ILE A 209 -0.37 -12.08 -5.53
C ILE A 209 -1.25 -12.98 -4.69
N VAL A 210 -2.13 -13.77 -5.33
CA VAL A 210 -3.00 -14.72 -4.64
C VAL A 210 -2.14 -15.83 -4.02
N ASN A 211 -2.35 -16.07 -2.73
CA ASN A 211 -1.64 -17.11 -2.00
C ASN A 211 -2.09 -18.49 -2.46
N LYS A 212 -1.15 -19.44 -2.47
CA LYS A 212 -1.39 -20.85 -2.72
C LYS A 212 -1.18 -21.63 -1.45
N TYR A 213 -1.97 -22.69 -1.30
CA TYR A 213 -1.97 -23.56 -0.14
C TYR A 213 -1.79 -25.00 -0.55
N THR A 214 -1.12 -25.77 0.31
CA THR A 214 -0.85 -27.18 0.11
C THR A 214 -2.08 -27.99 0.48
N ILE A 215 -2.67 -28.68 -0.52
CA ILE A 215 -3.80 -29.56 -0.37
C ILE A 215 -3.34 -31.01 -0.53
N THR A 216 -3.50 -31.81 0.51
CA THR A 216 -3.10 -33.21 0.55
C THR A 216 -4.30 -34.12 0.52
N PHE A 217 -4.31 -35.12 -0.38
CA PHE A 217 -5.27 -36.20 -0.42
C PHE A 217 -4.64 -37.49 0.07
N ASN A 218 -5.19 -38.07 1.12
CA ASN A 218 -4.72 -39.31 1.70
C ASN A 218 -5.71 -40.45 1.48
N ASN A 219 -5.21 -41.67 1.39
CA ASN A 219 -6.03 -42.87 1.49
C ASN A 219 -6.50 -43.08 2.93
N TRP A 220 -7.43 -44.03 3.12
CA TRP A 220 -8.02 -44.41 4.40
C TRP A 220 -6.99 -44.80 5.48
N ASP A 221 -5.82 -45.29 5.08
CA ASP A 221 -4.71 -45.73 5.95
C ASP A 221 -3.69 -44.63 6.25
N GLY A 222 -3.94 -43.39 5.73
CA GLY A 222 -3.08 -42.25 5.91
C GLY A 222 -1.98 -42.12 4.86
N THR A 223 -1.86 -43.04 3.89
CA THR A 223 -0.91 -42.90 2.80
C THR A 223 -1.31 -41.75 1.88
N THR A 224 -0.33 -40.91 1.51
CA THR A 224 -0.57 -39.75 0.62
C THR A 224 -0.76 -40.25 -0.82
N LEU A 225 -1.91 -39.88 -1.39
CA LEU A 225 -2.27 -40.18 -2.76
C LEU A 225 -1.81 -39.07 -3.72
N ALA A 226 -1.97 -37.81 -3.31
CA ALA A 226 -1.57 -36.65 -4.07
C ALA A 226 -1.43 -35.40 -3.20
N THR A 227 -0.63 -34.44 -3.68
CA THR A 227 -0.49 -33.11 -3.09
C THR A 227 -0.56 -32.08 -4.21
N TYR A 228 -1.34 -31.01 -4.00
CA TYR A 228 -1.55 -29.94 -4.98
C TYR A 228 -1.34 -28.58 -4.32
N GLU A 229 -0.77 -27.62 -5.09
CA GLU A 229 -0.77 -26.20 -4.75
C GLU A 229 -2.02 -25.55 -5.35
N VAL A 230 -2.97 -25.10 -4.50
CA VAL A 230 -4.25 -24.54 -4.92
C VAL A 230 -4.40 -23.12 -4.42
N GLU A 231 -4.83 -22.20 -5.29
CA GLU A 231 -5.02 -20.81 -4.95
C GLU A 231 -6.17 -20.61 -3.95
N TYR A 232 -6.00 -19.63 -3.07
CA TYR A 232 -7.04 -19.23 -2.13
C TYR A 232 -8.39 -19.03 -2.84
N GLY A 233 -9.45 -19.57 -2.24
CA GLY A 233 -10.82 -19.48 -2.75
C GLY A 233 -11.17 -20.47 -3.86
N GLN A 234 -10.19 -21.18 -4.44
CA GLN A 234 -10.46 -22.25 -5.40
C GLN A 234 -10.88 -23.54 -4.67
N THR A 235 -11.78 -24.31 -5.28
CA THR A 235 -12.15 -25.61 -4.73
C THR A 235 -11.19 -26.68 -5.26
N PRO A 236 -10.46 -27.42 -4.40
CA PRO A 236 -9.53 -28.44 -4.85
C PRO A 236 -10.25 -29.62 -5.48
N VAL A 237 -9.60 -30.20 -6.49
CA VAL A 237 -10.09 -31.38 -7.20
C VAL A 237 -9.02 -32.46 -7.14
N TYR A 238 -9.40 -33.66 -6.68
CA TYR A 238 -8.54 -34.82 -6.79
C TYR A 238 -8.53 -35.34 -8.23
N ALA A 239 -7.39 -35.35 -8.88
CA ALA A 239 -7.22 -35.74 -10.27
C ALA A 239 -6.54 -37.11 -10.44
N GLY A 240 -6.28 -37.83 -9.34
CA GLY A 240 -5.67 -39.16 -9.37
C GLY A 240 -6.68 -40.28 -9.65
N GLU A 241 -6.20 -41.52 -9.60
CA GLU A 241 -7.04 -42.72 -9.66
C GLU A 241 -7.92 -42.82 -8.40
N LEU A 242 -9.13 -43.34 -8.54
CA LEU A 242 -10.06 -43.50 -7.40
C LEU A 242 -9.37 -44.30 -6.28
N PRO A 243 -9.44 -43.83 -5.04
CA PRO A 243 -8.90 -44.57 -3.91
C PRO A 243 -9.54 -45.94 -3.78
N THR A 244 -8.76 -46.95 -3.39
CA THR A 244 -9.19 -48.31 -3.19
C THR A 244 -8.89 -48.76 -1.77
N LYS A 245 -9.76 -49.64 -1.27
CA LYS A 245 -9.57 -50.39 -0.04
C LYS A 245 -9.77 -51.87 -0.30
N THR A 246 -8.82 -52.67 0.13
CA THR A 246 -8.87 -54.12 -0.07
C THR A 246 -10.08 -54.70 0.67
N SER A 247 -10.94 -55.47 -0.07
CA SER A 247 -12.04 -56.19 0.52
C SER A 247 -11.58 -57.26 1.52
N THR A 248 -12.38 -57.51 2.52
CA THR A 248 -12.22 -58.60 3.50
C THR A 248 -13.23 -59.69 3.14
N ASP A 249 -13.18 -60.81 3.83
CA ASP A 249 -14.19 -61.84 3.67
C ASP A 249 -15.59 -61.33 4.07
N GLU A 250 -15.70 -60.40 5.03
CA GLU A 250 -16.93 -59.87 5.53
C GLU A 250 -17.46 -58.70 4.67
N TYR A 251 -16.57 -57.80 4.18
CA TYR A 251 -16.93 -56.55 3.52
C TYR A 251 -16.27 -56.35 2.18
N THR A 252 -17.04 -55.82 1.25
CA THR A 252 -16.55 -55.10 0.09
C THR A 252 -16.65 -53.61 0.34
N TYR A 253 -15.59 -52.85 -0.05
CA TYR A 253 -15.47 -51.40 0.16
C TYR A 253 -15.56 -50.66 -1.15
N THR A 254 -16.45 -49.62 -1.18
CA THR A 254 -16.61 -48.75 -2.35
C THR A 254 -16.30 -47.33 -1.93
N PHE A 255 -15.42 -46.62 -2.68
CA PHE A 255 -15.07 -45.21 -2.40
C PHE A 255 -16.36 -44.36 -2.37
N SER A 256 -16.55 -43.59 -1.29
CA SER A 256 -17.79 -42.79 -1.03
C SER A 256 -17.52 -41.30 -0.98
N GLY A 257 -16.27 -40.85 -0.97
CA GLY A 257 -15.92 -39.43 -0.91
C GLY A 257 -14.74 -39.12 -0.04
N TRP A 258 -14.65 -37.88 0.38
CA TRP A 258 -13.54 -37.35 1.17
C TRP A 258 -14.05 -36.81 2.53
N THR A 259 -13.19 -36.91 3.55
CA THR A 259 -13.42 -36.29 4.86
C THR A 259 -12.20 -35.45 5.27
N PRO A 260 -12.37 -34.19 5.77
CA PRO A 260 -13.62 -33.44 5.76
C PRO A 260 -14.19 -33.23 4.34
N ALA A 261 -15.41 -32.73 4.22
CA ALA A 261 -15.96 -32.37 2.91
C ALA A 261 -15.08 -31.31 2.23
N ILE A 262 -14.89 -31.45 0.93
CA ILE A 262 -14.09 -30.51 0.16
C ILE A 262 -14.78 -29.15 0.10
N VAL A 263 -14.04 -28.10 0.49
CA VAL A 263 -14.50 -26.70 0.50
C VAL A 263 -13.46 -25.81 -0.21
N PRO A 264 -13.83 -24.57 -0.59
CA PRO A 264 -12.85 -23.61 -1.12
C PRO A 264 -11.68 -23.39 -0.16
N VAL A 265 -10.47 -23.29 -0.71
CA VAL A 265 -9.21 -23.19 0.03
C VAL A 265 -9.13 -21.87 0.80
N THR A 266 -8.87 -21.97 2.11
CA THR A 266 -8.58 -20.82 2.98
C THR A 266 -7.26 -21.00 3.74
N GLY A 267 -6.59 -22.13 3.56
CA GLY A 267 -5.35 -22.54 4.20
C GLY A 267 -4.97 -23.95 3.76
N ASP A 268 -3.87 -24.48 4.27
CA ASP A 268 -3.47 -25.88 4.04
C ASP A 268 -4.55 -26.82 4.54
N ALA A 269 -4.83 -27.90 3.78
CA ALA A 269 -5.87 -28.86 4.13
C ALA A 269 -5.48 -30.28 3.73
N THR A 270 -6.00 -31.25 4.50
CA THR A 270 -5.85 -32.69 4.21
C THR A 270 -7.22 -33.32 4.16
N TYR A 271 -7.47 -34.06 3.07
CA TYR A 271 -8.67 -34.79 2.81
C TYR A 271 -8.38 -36.29 2.80
N THR A 272 -9.10 -37.08 3.58
CA THR A 272 -8.93 -38.54 3.66
C THR A 272 -10.07 -39.26 2.95
N ALA A 273 -9.76 -40.27 2.17
CA ALA A 273 -10.74 -41.09 1.46
C ALA A 273 -11.64 -41.84 2.43
N THR A 274 -12.94 -41.80 2.14
CA THR A 274 -13.95 -42.54 2.88
C THR A 274 -14.58 -43.63 1.97
N PHE A 275 -15.04 -44.70 2.62
CA PHE A 275 -15.60 -45.86 1.91
C PHE A 275 -16.94 -46.27 2.54
N SER A 276 -17.92 -46.60 1.70
CA SER A 276 -19.07 -47.37 2.12
C SER A 276 -18.71 -48.85 2.21
N THR A 277 -19.43 -49.61 3.01
CA THR A 277 -19.22 -51.02 3.26
C THR A 277 -20.46 -51.79 2.87
N ASP A 278 -20.27 -52.79 2.02
CA ASP A 278 -21.34 -53.78 1.69
C ASP A 278 -20.90 -55.12 2.28
N VAL A 279 -21.84 -55.79 3.01
CA VAL A 279 -21.60 -57.13 3.56
C VAL A 279 -21.63 -58.16 2.45
N ASN A 280 -20.55 -58.93 2.36
CA ASN A 280 -20.43 -59.98 1.34
C ASN A 280 -21.46 -61.07 1.56
N SER A 281 -21.86 -61.73 0.47
CA SER A 281 -22.76 -62.90 0.48
C SER A 281 -22.05 -64.07 -0.17
N TYR A 282 -22.32 -65.23 0.38
CA TYR A 282 -21.75 -66.50 -0.07
C TYR A 282 -22.82 -67.54 -0.29
N THR A 283 -22.53 -68.52 -1.17
CA THR A 283 -23.49 -69.52 -1.62
C THR A 283 -23.22 -70.89 -0.97
N ILE A 284 -24.22 -71.48 -0.36
CA ILE A 284 -24.21 -72.89 0.02
C ILE A 284 -24.86 -73.69 -1.12
N THR A 285 -24.05 -74.57 -1.74
CA THR A 285 -24.45 -75.53 -2.73
C THR A 285 -24.57 -76.90 -2.07
N LEU A 286 -25.74 -77.52 -2.19
CA LEU A 286 -25.95 -78.81 -1.64
C LEU A 286 -26.30 -79.81 -2.75
N ASN A 287 -25.70 -81.05 -2.76
CA ASN A 287 -25.90 -82.11 -3.67
C ASN A 287 -26.41 -83.37 -2.94
N ALA A 288 -27.21 -84.15 -3.57
CA ALA A 288 -27.69 -85.40 -3.02
C ALA A 288 -28.04 -86.38 -4.16
N GLU A 289 -27.69 -87.64 -3.94
CA GLU A 289 -28.18 -88.78 -4.66
C GLU A 289 -28.92 -89.73 -3.71
N ASN A 290 -30.03 -90.36 -4.06
CA ASN A 290 -30.82 -91.20 -3.18
C ASN A 290 -31.43 -90.50 -1.97
N GLY A 291 -31.72 -89.26 -2.09
CA GLY A 291 -32.36 -88.41 -1.08
C GLY A 291 -32.55 -86.95 -1.58
N THR A 292 -32.97 -86.07 -0.70
CA THR A 292 -33.17 -84.66 -0.97
C THR A 292 -32.40 -83.85 0.09
N VAL A 293 -32.05 -82.62 -0.25
CA VAL A 293 -31.40 -81.67 0.64
C VAL A 293 -32.15 -80.31 0.65
N THR A 294 -32.12 -79.64 1.79
CA THR A 294 -32.68 -78.30 1.94
C THR A 294 -31.73 -77.41 2.62
N GLY A 295 -31.89 -76.08 2.41
CA GLY A 295 -31.00 -75.05 2.97
C GLY A 295 -29.90 -74.58 2.04
N ALA A 296 -29.90 -74.99 0.77
CA ALA A 296 -29.09 -74.37 -0.29
C ALA A 296 -29.53 -72.93 -0.55
N GLY A 297 -28.59 -71.98 -0.90
CA GLY A 297 -28.96 -70.60 -1.19
C GLY A 297 -27.79 -69.67 -0.93
N THR A 298 -28.01 -68.36 -1.19
CA THR A 298 -27.04 -67.29 -0.91
C THR A 298 -27.36 -66.63 0.44
N TYR A 299 -26.39 -66.51 1.28
CA TYR A 299 -26.47 -65.99 2.65
C TYR A 299 -25.47 -64.89 2.86
N THR A 300 -25.84 -63.88 3.65
CA THR A 300 -24.91 -62.82 4.08
C THR A 300 -23.87 -63.38 5.02
N TYR A 301 -22.64 -62.93 4.93
CA TYR A 301 -21.54 -63.31 5.83
C TYR A 301 -21.97 -63.29 7.30
N GLY A 302 -21.52 -64.28 8.04
CA GLY A 302 -21.81 -64.43 9.49
C GLY A 302 -23.23 -64.90 9.80
N THR A 303 -24.14 -65.02 8.83
CA THR A 303 -25.45 -65.58 9.09
C THR A 303 -25.42 -67.10 9.24
N SER A 304 -26.40 -67.62 9.91
CA SER A 304 -26.54 -69.05 10.12
C SER A 304 -27.51 -69.65 9.09
N ALA A 305 -27.06 -70.64 8.38
CA ALA A 305 -27.90 -71.46 7.45
C ALA A 305 -28.17 -72.83 8.07
N ASN A 306 -29.40 -73.25 8.10
CA ASN A 306 -29.80 -74.58 8.49
C ASN A 306 -29.88 -75.46 7.26
N ILE A 307 -29.08 -76.52 7.22
CA ILE A 307 -29.14 -77.53 6.16
C ILE A 307 -29.65 -78.84 6.68
N THR A 308 -30.43 -79.58 5.82
CA THR A 308 -30.97 -80.88 6.16
C THR A 308 -30.89 -81.83 5.00
N ALA A 309 -30.43 -83.06 5.29
CA ALA A 309 -30.44 -84.20 4.37
C ALA A 309 -31.59 -85.12 4.73
N ILE A 310 -32.43 -85.47 3.74
CA ILE A 310 -33.59 -86.32 3.90
C ILE A 310 -33.42 -87.50 2.97
N PRO A 311 -33.26 -88.70 3.54
CA PRO A 311 -33.08 -89.92 2.71
C PRO A 311 -34.32 -90.30 1.94
N ALA A 312 -34.16 -90.89 0.77
CA ALA A 312 -35.23 -91.53 0.00
C ALA A 312 -35.63 -92.84 0.69
N ASP A 313 -36.74 -93.43 0.24
CA ASP A 313 -37.24 -94.74 0.76
C ASP A 313 -36.18 -95.83 0.60
N CYS A 314 -35.95 -96.58 1.66
CA CYS A 314 -34.96 -97.63 1.74
C CYS A 314 -33.54 -97.19 1.87
N TYR A 315 -33.24 -95.83 2.12
CA TYR A 315 -31.92 -95.27 2.40
C TYR A 315 -31.87 -94.63 3.79
N HIS A 316 -30.65 -94.50 4.32
CA HIS A 316 -30.41 -93.72 5.49
C HIS A 316 -29.29 -92.75 5.20
N PHE A 317 -29.25 -91.59 5.91
CA PHE A 317 -28.20 -90.63 5.85
C PHE A 317 -26.98 -91.18 6.62
N VAL A 318 -25.79 -91.10 6.00
CA VAL A 318 -24.51 -91.47 6.62
C VAL A 318 -23.79 -90.25 7.14
N GLN A 319 -23.44 -89.41 6.23
CA GLN A 319 -22.72 -88.15 6.56
C GLN A 319 -22.78 -87.15 5.41
N TRP A 320 -22.41 -85.91 5.70
CA TRP A 320 -22.07 -84.93 4.69
C TRP A 320 -20.69 -85.20 4.14
N SER A 321 -20.34 -84.61 2.97
CA SER A 321 -19.01 -84.74 2.33
C SER A 321 -17.84 -84.21 3.14
N ASP A 322 -18.07 -83.37 4.14
CA ASP A 322 -17.09 -82.88 5.09
C ASP A 322 -16.96 -83.79 6.35
N GLY A 323 -17.69 -84.91 6.39
CA GLY A 323 -17.61 -85.91 7.46
C GLY A 323 -18.59 -85.68 8.60
N ASP A 324 -19.40 -84.65 8.60
CA ASP A 324 -20.43 -84.42 9.65
C ASP A 324 -21.57 -85.43 9.49
N THR A 325 -21.89 -86.15 10.60
CA THR A 325 -22.91 -87.19 10.68
C THR A 325 -24.27 -86.70 11.09
N ASN A 326 -24.44 -85.40 11.36
CA ASN A 326 -25.74 -84.82 11.67
C ASN A 326 -26.55 -84.52 10.38
N ALA A 327 -27.57 -85.19 10.12
CA ALA A 327 -28.41 -84.98 8.90
C ALA A 327 -28.98 -83.53 8.86
N SER A 328 -29.29 -82.93 10.02
CA SER A 328 -29.66 -81.51 10.14
C SER A 328 -28.62 -80.81 10.99
N ARG A 329 -28.05 -79.73 10.43
CA ARG A 329 -27.04 -78.88 11.14
C ARG A 329 -27.14 -77.43 10.73
N THR A 330 -26.50 -76.61 11.56
CA THR A 330 -26.35 -75.17 11.28
C THR A 330 -24.92 -74.87 10.86
N ILE A 331 -24.78 -74.11 9.77
CA ILE A 331 -23.48 -73.63 9.25
C ILE A 331 -23.45 -72.12 9.41
N VAL A 332 -22.39 -71.56 9.99
CA VAL A 332 -22.10 -70.13 9.92
C VAL A 332 -21.44 -69.88 8.57
N VAL A 333 -22.06 -69.00 7.76
CA VAL A 333 -21.63 -68.79 6.37
C VAL A 333 -20.54 -67.70 6.32
N THR A 334 -19.33 -68.09 5.96
CA THR A 334 -18.14 -67.20 5.87
C THR A 334 -17.43 -67.29 4.51
N VAL A 335 -17.81 -68.27 3.69
CA VAL A 335 -17.21 -68.61 2.38
C VAL A 335 -18.21 -69.44 1.59
N ASP A 336 -18.03 -69.53 0.27
CA ASP A 336 -18.80 -70.48 -0.58
C ASP A 336 -18.53 -71.93 -0.12
N ILE A 337 -19.61 -72.67 0.09
CA ILE A 337 -19.55 -74.05 0.60
C ILE A 337 -20.33 -74.95 -0.36
N THR A 338 -19.67 -76.08 -0.73
CA THR A 338 -20.34 -77.16 -1.49
C THR A 338 -20.32 -78.41 -0.65
N LEU A 339 -21.49 -78.97 -0.35
CA LEU A 339 -21.64 -80.21 0.42
C LEU A 339 -22.47 -81.23 -0.34
N THR A 340 -22.14 -82.48 -0.23
CA THR A 340 -22.87 -83.60 -0.77
C THR A 340 -23.39 -84.49 0.38
N ALA A 341 -24.66 -84.75 0.45
CA ALA A 341 -25.25 -85.70 1.37
C ALA A 341 -24.94 -87.13 0.88
N ILE A 342 -24.41 -87.96 1.74
CA ILE A 342 -24.08 -89.37 1.45
C ILE A 342 -25.17 -90.26 2.13
N PHE A 343 -25.80 -91.03 1.31
CA PHE A 343 -26.81 -91.96 1.76
C PHE A 343 -26.39 -93.40 1.42
N GLU A 344 -26.73 -94.36 2.29
CA GLU A 344 -26.56 -95.77 2.05
C GLU A 344 -27.90 -96.53 2.11
N ILE A 345 -27.99 -97.60 1.36
CA ILE A 345 -29.18 -98.43 1.30
C ILE A 345 -29.36 -99.20 2.62
N ASN A 346 -30.55 -99.25 3.09
CA ASN A 346 -30.89 -100.07 4.25
C ASN A 346 -30.90 -101.55 3.92
N THR A 347 -30.22 -102.32 4.72
CA THR A 347 -30.28 -103.81 4.64
C THR A 347 -31.14 -104.38 5.76
N TYR A 348 -31.98 -105.29 5.36
CA TYR A 348 -32.84 -105.93 6.36
C TYR A 348 -32.64 -107.46 6.26
N THR A 349 -32.63 -108.13 7.41
CA THR A 349 -32.54 -109.55 7.54
C THR A 349 -33.99 -110.14 7.63
N ILE A 350 -34.33 -110.93 6.65
CA ILE A 350 -35.59 -111.70 6.69
C ILE A 350 -35.27 -113.04 7.28
N LYS A 351 -35.77 -113.35 8.43
CA LYS A 351 -35.72 -114.63 9.04
C LYS A 351 -37.03 -115.34 8.82
N VAL A 352 -36.95 -116.51 8.31
CA VAL A 352 -38.11 -117.38 8.19
C VAL A 352 -37.92 -118.61 9.06
N GLU A 353 -38.88 -119.02 9.82
CA GLU A 353 -38.82 -120.16 10.73
C GLU A 353 -40.02 -121.05 10.51
N SER A 354 -39.83 -122.34 10.51
CA SER A 354 -40.96 -123.30 10.54
C SER A 354 -41.51 -123.40 11.96
N ALA A 355 -42.81 -123.25 12.10
CA ALA A 355 -43.48 -123.47 13.39
C ALA A 355 -43.39 -124.90 13.92
N ASP A 356 -43.15 -125.84 13.00
CA ASP A 356 -42.94 -127.26 13.30
C ASP A 356 -41.98 -127.87 12.31
N GLU A 357 -40.69 -128.07 12.69
CA GLU A 357 -39.69 -128.66 11.76
C GLU A 357 -39.93 -130.09 11.38
N THR A 358 -40.83 -130.81 12.07
CA THR A 358 -41.24 -132.18 11.67
C THR A 358 -42.24 -132.25 10.59
N GLN A 359 -42.98 -131.18 10.32
CA GLN A 359 -44.01 -131.08 9.30
C GLN A 359 -43.57 -130.37 8.01
N GLY A 360 -42.45 -129.65 8.04
CA GLY A 360 -41.93 -128.98 6.87
C GLY A 360 -40.75 -128.09 7.16
N SER A 361 -39.98 -127.79 6.13
CA SER A 361 -38.85 -126.83 6.18
C SER A 361 -39.20 -125.61 5.31
N VAL A 362 -38.66 -124.44 5.77
CA VAL A 362 -38.73 -123.20 5.03
C VAL A 362 -37.34 -122.78 4.58
N SER A 363 -37.20 -122.11 3.46
CA SER A 363 -35.96 -121.53 2.96
C SER A 363 -36.24 -120.13 2.40
N VAL A 364 -35.26 -119.23 2.51
CA VAL A 364 -35.23 -117.94 1.86
C VAL A 364 -34.13 -117.91 0.81
N SER A 365 -34.45 -117.47 -0.35
CA SER A 365 -33.44 -117.18 -1.40
C SER A 365 -33.44 -115.71 -1.73
N LYS A 366 -32.28 -115.17 -2.07
CA LYS A 366 -32.06 -113.79 -2.50
C LYS A 366 -32.28 -113.63 -3.96
#